data_9980f0762c3619de76fc9bc1f771abfb
#
_entry.id   9980f0762c3619de76fc9bc1f771abfb
#
_cell.length_a   1.000
_cell.length_b   1.000
_cell.length_c   1.000
_cell.angle_alpha   90.00
_cell.angle_beta   90.00
_cell.angle_gamma   90.00
#
_symmetry.space_group_name_H-M   'P 1'
#
loop_
_entity.id
_entity.type
_entity.pdbx_description
1 polymer ?
#
loop_
_entity_poly.entity_id
_entity_poly.type
_entity_poly.pdbx_seq_one_letter_code
_entity_poly.pdbx_strand_id
1 'polypeptide(L)'
;GGATALGSAMPFSSLAPFDLSNQNANNQVSGMLISDQGRFIWSDNPFIFSVNNNSIHLDSRYEKVGVKQQGKTLRDAYLSVMRKHFPPDKKLPDGLFFSNPQYNTWIELMYNQNQTDILNYARHIVDNGFPPGILMIDDNWQRYYGNFDFKEERFSNPRAMVDSLHDMGFKVMLWISPFVSADSPEYRALAKEGLLLRDATGNPAIIQWWNGQSACFDLTNPAALDYLEKTLRKMMHDYGIDGFKFDGGDNTFYDRADLRPFVHGARSVDQTKGWAELGCRFDFNEYRACWQMGNRPLVQRLGDKEYSWKAVQQLIPDMISAGLLGYGFACPDMIGGGSFASFLNIDADKFDQELIVRSAQVHTLMPMMQFSVAPWRILSAENLEIVRNMARLHVMKSPYITLCALESARTGEPIVRNLEYEFPHHGYANVKDQFMLGHQLMVAPMTTSGTSRTIILPPGRWRDDQGRVWRGNRVIKQQVPLSRLPYFERIHRQQQQEQHIYDLSRLPYFKHVGK
;
A
#
# COMPACT_ATOMS: atom_id res chain seq x y z
N GLY A 1 -8.29 13.36 3.54
CA GLY A 1 -6.96 13.99 3.41
C GLY A 1 -6.10 13.85 4.66
N GLY A 2 -4.88 14.32 4.59
CA GLY A 2 -3.91 14.31 5.67
C GLY A 2 -3.18 12.98 5.88
N ALA A 3 -3.89 11.93 6.14
CA ALA A 3 -3.32 10.60 6.37
C ALA A 3 -4.23 9.49 5.89
N THR A 4 -3.66 8.39 5.40
CA THR A 4 -4.43 7.22 4.92
C THR A 4 -5.25 6.59 6.05
N ALA A 5 -4.71 6.54 7.26
CA ALA A 5 -5.39 5.97 8.43
C ALA A 5 -6.68 6.71 8.84
N LEU A 6 -6.92 7.91 8.32
CA LEU A 6 -8.15 8.68 8.57
C LEU A 6 -9.28 8.35 7.60
N GLY A 7 -9.10 7.40 6.67
CA GLY A 7 -10.07 7.09 5.63
C GLY A 7 -11.48 6.81 6.13
N SER A 8 -11.62 6.02 7.20
CA SER A 8 -12.92 5.69 7.78
C SER A 8 -13.63 6.88 8.45
N ALA A 9 -12.91 7.94 8.80
CA ALA A 9 -13.47 9.17 9.37
C ALA A 9 -13.91 10.18 8.31
N MET A 10 -13.58 9.95 7.06
CA MET A 10 -13.93 10.85 5.95
C MET A 10 -15.33 10.54 5.40
N PRO A 11 -16.09 11.54 4.93
CA PRO A 11 -15.85 12.98 5.07
C PRO A 11 -15.92 13.43 6.53
N PHE A 12 -15.02 14.36 6.91
CA PHE A 12 -14.93 14.79 8.30
C PHE A 12 -16.13 15.65 8.72
N SER A 13 -16.88 15.22 9.72
CA SER A 13 -17.86 16.03 10.43
C SER A 13 -17.34 16.49 11.80
N SER A 14 -16.55 15.64 12.43
CA SER A 14 -15.85 15.93 13.68
C SER A 14 -14.54 15.14 13.69
N LEU A 15 -13.46 15.83 14.02
CA LEU A 15 -12.14 15.22 14.15
C LEU A 15 -11.38 15.95 15.25
N ALA A 16 -10.89 15.21 16.25
CA ALA A 16 -9.96 15.72 17.24
C ALA A 16 -8.66 16.20 16.57
N PRO A 17 -7.89 17.10 17.18
CA PRO A 17 -6.65 17.59 16.60
C PRO A 17 -5.73 16.45 16.16
N PHE A 18 -5.32 16.50 14.90
CA PHE A 18 -4.43 15.53 14.27
C PHE A 18 -3.17 16.25 13.79
N ASP A 19 -2.02 15.86 14.32
CA ASP A 19 -0.72 16.45 13.99
C ASP A 19 -0.02 15.61 12.94
N LEU A 20 0.22 16.19 11.76
CA LEU A 20 0.87 15.52 10.64
C LEU A 20 2.37 15.29 10.86
N SER A 21 2.99 15.88 11.89
CA SER A 21 4.43 15.81 12.15
C SER A 21 4.84 14.77 13.20
N ASN A 22 3.89 14.23 13.96
CA ASN A 22 4.21 13.43 15.14
C ASN A 22 3.51 12.05 15.17
N GLN A 23 3.45 11.46 16.35
CA GLN A 23 2.94 10.11 16.60
C GLN A 23 1.50 9.82 16.13
N ASN A 24 0.71 10.84 15.83
CA ASN A 24 -0.60 10.67 15.23
C ASN A 24 -0.52 10.33 13.75
N ALA A 25 0.62 10.59 13.11
CA ALA A 25 0.81 10.51 11.68
C ALA A 25 1.76 9.37 11.27
N ASN A 26 1.43 8.16 11.68
CA ASN A 26 2.09 6.95 11.17
C ASN A 26 1.66 6.67 9.73
N ASN A 27 2.46 5.86 9.03
CA ASN A 27 2.22 5.42 7.65
C ASN A 27 2.24 6.59 6.65
N GLN A 28 1.32 6.61 5.69
CA GLN A 28 1.30 7.59 4.63
C GLN A 28 0.60 8.87 5.09
N VAL A 29 1.28 9.97 5.00
CA VAL A 29 0.79 11.31 5.34
C VAL A 29 1.12 12.32 4.26
N SER A 30 0.35 13.40 4.21
CA SER A 30 0.59 14.51 3.30
C SER A 30 -0.05 15.79 3.82
N GLY A 31 0.58 16.92 3.60
CA GLY A 31 0.06 18.23 3.97
C GLY A 31 -1.07 18.71 3.05
N MET A 32 -2.05 17.84 2.76
CA MET A 32 -3.16 18.20 1.88
C MET A 32 -4.51 17.71 2.40
N LEU A 33 -5.51 18.58 2.30
CA LEU A 33 -6.92 18.26 2.50
C LEU A 33 -7.69 18.72 1.26
N ILE A 34 -8.67 17.94 0.85
CA ILE A 34 -9.51 18.27 -0.31
C ILE A 34 -10.99 18.08 0.04
N SER A 35 -11.85 18.82 -0.64
CA SER A 35 -13.30 18.73 -0.45
C SER A 35 -14.03 18.41 -1.76
N ASP A 36 -15.23 17.86 -1.62
CA ASP A 36 -16.16 17.59 -2.73
C ASP A 36 -16.77 18.87 -3.35
N GLN A 37 -16.44 20.03 -2.77
CA GLN A 37 -16.85 21.36 -3.26
C GLN A 37 -15.70 22.09 -4.01
N GLY A 38 -14.64 21.38 -4.40
CA GLY A 38 -13.53 21.96 -5.15
C GLY A 38 -12.55 22.77 -4.31
N ARG A 39 -12.60 22.69 -2.98
CA ARG A 39 -11.68 23.37 -2.09
C ARG A 39 -10.53 22.47 -1.70
N PHE A 40 -9.34 23.04 -1.50
CA PHE A 40 -8.19 22.32 -0.98
C PHE A 40 -7.35 23.16 -0.05
N ILE A 41 -6.60 22.46 0.80
CA ILE A 41 -5.56 22.97 1.67
C ILE A 41 -4.28 22.27 1.25
N TRP A 42 -3.21 23.03 1.10
CA TRP A 42 -1.86 22.50 0.83
C TRP A 42 -0.84 23.20 1.68
N SER A 43 0.10 22.44 2.23
CA SER A 43 1.32 22.95 2.84
C SER A 43 2.48 22.01 2.54
N ASP A 44 3.65 22.57 2.23
CA ASP A 44 4.90 21.82 2.16
C ASP A 44 5.36 21.35 3.54
N ASN A 45 4.82 21.96 4.58
CA ASN A 45 5.12 21.65 5.97
C ASN A 45 3.96 20.94 6.65
N PRO A 46 4.24 20.04 7.61
CA PRO A 46 3.19 19.45 8.41
C PRO A 46 2.47 20.49 9.26
N PHE A 47 1.18 20.27 9.45
CA PHE A 47 0.32 21.10 10.26
C PHE A 47 -0.60 20.25 11.13
N ILE A 48 -1.25 20.88 12.09
CA ILE A 48 -2.29 20.29 12.93
C ILE A 48 -3.64 20.74 12.41
N PHE A 49 -4.58 19.82 12.27
CA PHE A 49 -5.94 20.16 11.89
C PHE A 49 -6.96 19.42 12.75
N SER A 50 -8.10 20.08 12.94
CA SER A 50 -9.26 19.50 13.59
C SER A 50 -10.52 19.96 12.89
N VAL A 51 -11.61 19.21 13.07
CA VAL A 51 -12.93 19.55 12.51
C VAL A 51 -13.95 19.58 13.62
N ASN A 52 -14.70 20.67 13.71
CA ASN A 52 -15.76 20.84 14.68
C ASN A 52 -16.87 21.71 14.09
N ASN A 53 -18.11 21.25 14.19
CA ASN A 53 -19.29 21.99 13.71
C ASN A 53 -19.13 22.51 12.26
N ASN A 54 -18.68 21.66 11.35
CA ASN A 54 -18.42 22.00 9.95
C ASN A 54 -17.33 23.06 9.71
N SER A 55 -16.52 23.37 10.72
CA SER A 55 -15.39 24.27 10.61
C SER A 55 -14.08 23.49 10.72
N ILE A 56 -13.12 23.82 9.88
CA ILE A 56 -11.75 23.29 9.96
C ILE A 56 -10.88 24.30 10.70
N HIS A 57 -10.18 23.82 11.72
CA HIS A 57 -9.18 24.58 12.46
C HIS A 57 -7.80 24.11 12.03
N LEU A 58 -6.94 25.06 11.66
CA LEU A 58 -5.59 24.82 11.19
C LEU A 58 -4.59 25.51 12.10
N ASP A 59 -3.57 24.78 12.51
CA ASP A 59 -2.44 25.32 13.27
C ASP A 59 -1.13 24.82 12.68
N SER A 60 -0.20 25.70 12.41
CA SER A 60 1.10 25.38 11.85
C SER A 60 2.19 26.20 12.52
N ARG A 61 3.26 25.52 12.94
CA ARG A 61 4.46 26.15 13.48
C ARG A 61 5.42 26.68 12.42
N TYR A 62 5.13 26.44 11.14
CA TYR A 62 6.01 26.82 10.02
C TYR A 62 5.49 28.06 9.28
N GLU A 63 4.29 27.95 8.72
CA GLU A 63 3.69 28.99 7.90
C GLU A 63 2.17 29.01 8.08
N LYS A 64 1.56 30.10 7.69
CA LYS A 64 0.10 30.21 7.70
C LYS A 64 -0.46 29.34 6.56
N VAL A 65 -1.34 28.42 6.93
CA VAL A 65 -2.03 27.54 6.00
C VAL A 65 -3.44 28.06 5.74
N GLY A 66 -3.86 28.07 4.49
CA GLY A 66 -5.18 28.56 4.10
C GLY A 66 -5.90 27.67 3.11
N VAL A 67 -7.20 27.92 2.94
CA VAL A 67 -8.07 27.22 2.01
C VAL A 67 -8.03 27.93 0.64
N LYS A 68 -7.93 27.13 -0.44
CA LYS A 68 -8.04 27.60 -1.82
C LYS A 68 -9.25 26.98 -2.48
N GLN A 69 -9.87 27.71 -3.42
CA GLN A 69 -10.99 27.25 -4.23
C GLN A 69 -10.50 27.00 -5.66
N GLN A 70 -10.74 25.79 -6.17
CA GLN A 70 -10.38 25.44 -7.55
C GLN A 70 -11.39 24.42 -8.09
N GLY A 71 -12.32 24.89 -8.89
CA GLY A 71 -13.39 24.07 -9.44
C GLY A 71 -14.57 23.89 -8.46
N LYS A 72 -15.35 22.82 -8.65
CA LYS A 72 -16.61 22.59 -7.92
C LYS A 72 -16.77 21.16 -7.40
N THR A 73 -15.85 20.28 -7.72
CA THR A 73 -15.96 18.84 -7.43
C THR A 73 -14.72 18.32 -6.69
N LEU A 74 -14.85 17.15 -6.10
CA LEU A 74 -13.73 16.44 -5.49
C LEU A 74 -12.59 16.20 -6.50
N ARG A 75 -12.95 15.80 -7.72
CA ARG A 75 -11.99 15.58 -8.81
C ARG A 75 -11.27 16.86 -9.20
N ASP A 76 -11.98 17.99 -9.28
CA ASP A 76 -11.37 19.29 -9.58
C ASP A 76 -10.32 19.67 -8.54
N ALA A 77 -10.66 19.55 -7.25
CA ALA A 77 -9.75 19.83 -6.15
C ALA A 77 -8.51 18.91 -6.19
N TYR A 78 -8.72 17.61 -6.37
CA TYR A 78 -7.66 16.63 -6.45
C TYR A 78 -6.70 16.91 -7.60
N LEU A 79 -7.21 17.05 -8.82
CA LEU A 79 -6.37 17.28 -10.00
C LEU A 79 -5.64 18.61 -9.96
N SER A 80 -6.21 19.63 -9.35
CA SER A 80 -5.55 20.92 -9.13
C SER A 80 -4.30 20.76 -8.26
N VAL A 81 -4.40 20.03 -7.16
CA VAL A 81 -3.24 19.73 -6.28
C VAL A 81 -2.20 18.90 -7.02
N MET A 82 -2.64 17.86 -7.76
CA MET A 82 -1.72 16.98 -8.48
C MET A 82 -0.91 17.73 -9.53
N ARG A 83 -1.56 18.55 -10.35
CA ARG A 83 -0.88 19.34 -11.40
C ARG A 83 0.16 20.29 -10.84
N LYS A 84 -0.10 20.87 -9.69
CA LYS A 84 0.78 21.85 -9.07
C LYS A 84 1.90 21.23 -8.25
N HIS A 85 1.60 20.20 -7.44
CA HIS A 85 2.50 19.69 -6.41
C HIS A 85 3.02 18.29 -6.69
N PHE A 86 2.24 17.45 -7.36
CA PHE A 86 2.58 16.08 -7.70
C PHE A 86 2.37 15.79 -9.19
N PRO A 87 2.99 16.56 -10.10
CA PRO A 87 2.84 16.28 -11.53
C PRO A 87 3.23 14.82 -11.82
N PRO A 88 2.45 14.10 -12.63
CA PRO A 88 2.74 12.70 -12.93
C PRO A 88 4.11 12.56 -13.60
N ASP A 89 4.94 11.65 -13.10
CA ASP A 89 6.25 11.40 -13.68
C ASP A 89 6.26 10.34 -14.78
N LYS A 90 5.09 9.77 -15.09
CA LYS A 90 4.84 8.75 -16.13
C LYS A 90 5.60 7.44 -15.90
N LYS A 91 6.01 7.18 -14.66
CA LYS A 91 6.71 5.97 -14.24
C LYS A 91 5.83 5.10 -13.36
N LEU A 92 6.04 3.79 -13.46
CA LEU A 92 5.37 2.78 -12.66
C LEU A 92 6.40 1.97 -11.88
N PRO A 93 6.06 1.44 -10.71
CA PRO A 93 6.74 0.25 -10.20
C PRO A 93 6.53 -0.92 -11.17
N ASP A 94 7.25 -2.02 -10.98
CA ASP A 94 7.17 -3.17 -11.88
C ASP A 94 5.71 -3.62 -12.08
N GLY A 95 5.36 -3.97 -13.33
CA GLY A 95 4.01 -4.37 -13.71
C GLY A 95 3.50 -5.62 -12.97
N LEU A 96 4.39 -6.44 -12.45
CA LEU A 96 4.04 -7.63 -11.69
C LEU A 96 3.21 -7.31 -10.43
N PHE A 97 3.41 -6.14 -9.83
CA PHE A 97 2.60 -5.68 -8.69
C PHE A 97 1.11 -5.61 -9.02
N PHE A 98 0.76 -5.30 -10.26
CA PHE A 98 -0.62 -5.14 -10.72
C PHE A 98 -1.18 -6.37 -11.40
N SER A 99 -0.34 -7.29 -11.85
CA SER A 99 -0.77 -8.45 -12.65
C SER A 99 -0.93 -9.72 -11.83
N ASN A 100 -0.21 -9.88 -10.72
CA ASN A 100 -0.18 -11.10 -9.94
C ASN A 100 -0.28 -10.82 -8.44
N PRO A 101 -0.79 -11.78 -7.64
CA PRO A 101 -0.80 -11.65 -6.20
C PRO A 101 0.61 -11.56 -5.62
N GLN A 102 0.69 -10.95 -4.45
CA GLN A 102 1.87 -10.87 -3.61
C GLN A 102 1.69 -11.80 -2.40
N TYR A 103 2.78 -12.36 -1.93
CA TYR A 103 2.81 -13.29 -0.79
C TYR A 103 3.90 -12.83 0.16
N ASN A 104 3.53 -12.59 1.42
CA ASN A 104 4.44 -12.11 2.45
C ASN A 104 4.56 -13.18 3.54
N THR A 105 5.78 -13.50 3.95
CA THR A 105 6.04 -14.54 4.93
C THR A 105 5.69 -14.13 6.38
N TRP A 106 5.29 -12.88 6.62
CA TRP A 106 5.20 -12.30 7.96
C TRP A 106 4.29 -13.06 8.92
N ILE A 107 3.03 -13.28 8.56
CA ILE A 107 2.07 -13.93 9.50
C ILE A 107 2.40 -15.39 9.72
N GLU A 108 2.92 -16.09 8.71
CA GLU A 108 3.25 -17.51 8.85
C GLU A 108 4.55 -17.76 9.62
N LEU A 109 5.57 -16.94 9.42
CA LEU A 109 6.89 -17.17 9.98
C LEU A 109 7.27 -16.18 11.08
N MET A 110 6.68 -14.99 11.08
CA MET A 110 7.00 -13.90 12.02
C MET A 110 8.52 -13.67 12.08
N TYR A 111 9.12 -13.71 13.26
CA TYR A 111 10.56 -13.54 13.44
C TYR A 111 11.39 -14.80 13.12
N ASN A 112 10.76 -15.91 12.77
CA ASN A 112 11.44 -17.16 12.43
C ASN A 112 11.62 -17.32 10.92
N GLN A 113 12.12 -16.31 10.26
CA GLN A 113 12.44 -16.40 8.84
C GLN A 113 13.59 -17.37 8.62
N ASN A 114 13.39 -18.39 7.79
CA ASN A 114 14.39 -19.39 7.49
C ASN A 114 14.18 -19.99 6.08
N GLN A 115 15.23 -20.49 5.50
CA GLN A 115 15.24 -20.97 4.12
C GLN A 115 14.25 -22.11 3.88
N THR A 116 14.21 -23.09 4.78
CA THR A 116 13.34 -24.28 4.64
C THR A 116 11.88 -23.89 4.63
N ASP A 117 11.44 -23.09 5.58
CA ASP A 117 10.03 -22.70 5.72
C ASP A 117 9.59 -21.73 4.61
N ILE A 118 10.48 -20.85 4.16
CA ILE A 118 10.20 -19.96 3.02
C ILE A 118 9.98 -20.79 1.75
N LEU A 119 10.85 -21.74 1.47
CA LEU A 119 10.69 -22.61 0.31
C LEU A 119 9.42 -23.46 0.40
N ASN A 120 9.08 -23.96 1.58
CA ASN A 120 7.83 -24.70 1.80
C ASN A 120 6.60 -23.81 1.59
N TYR A 121 6.62 -22.58 2.07
CA TYR A 121 5.55 -21.61 1.85
C TYR A 121 5.32 -21.39 0.34
N ALA A 122 6.40 -21.16 -0.40
CA ALA A 122 6.34 -20.99 -1.86
C ALA A 122 5.80 -22.22 -2.57
N ARG A 123 6.27 -23.43 -2.22
CA ARG A 123 5.77 -24.68 -2.79
C ARG A 123 4.28 -24.88 -2.53
N HIS A 124 3.81 -24.58 -1.31
CA HIS A 124 2.40 -24.67 -0.97
C HIS A 124 1.53 -23.69 -1.76
N ILE A 125 2.02 -22.50 -2.06
CA ILE A 125 1.34 -21.55 -2.96
C ILE A 125 1.10 -22.22 -4.32
N VAL A 126 2.15 -22.75 -4.92
CA VAL A 126 2.10 -23.38 -6.25
C VAL A 126 1.25 -24.65 -6.21
N ASP A 127 1.46 -25.51 -5.23
CA ASP A 127 0.77 -26.81 -5.12
C ASP A 127 -0.74 -26.64 -4.86
N ASN A 128 -1.14 -25.57 -4.20
CA ASN A 128 -2.55 -25.22 -4.01
C ASN A 128 -3.16 -24.46 -5.18
N GLY A 129 -2.42 -24.28 -6.27
CA GLY A 129 -2.92 -23.68 -7.50
C GLY A 129 -3.10 -22.17 -7.47
N PHE A 130 -2.43 -21.48 -6.52
CA PHE A 130 -2.38 -20.03 -6.49
C PHE A 130 -1.36 -19.53 -7.52
N PRO A 131 -1.67 -18.45 -8.25
CA PRO A 131 -0.73 -17.88 -9.23
C PRO A 131 0.53 -17.38 -8.52
N PRO A 132 1.74 -17.76 -8.96
CA PRO A 132 2.95 -17.09 -8.50
C PRO A 132 2.95 -15.59 -8.84
N GLY A 133 3.70 -14.82 -8.07
CA GLY A 133 3.86 -13.41 -8.28
C GLY A 133 5.08 -12.90 -7.52
N ILE A 134 4.88 -12.06 -6.52
CA ILE A 134 5.95 -11.55 -5.67
C ILE A 134 5.94 -12.29 -4.34
N LEU A 135 7.11 -12.77 -3.91
CA LEU A 135 7.30 -13.32 -2.57
C LEU A 135 8.19 -12.37 -1.77
N MET A 136 7.66 -11.89 -0.65
CA MET A 136 8.36 -11.00 0.27
C MET A 136 8.82 -11.77 1.49
N ILE A 137 10.11 -11.78 1.73
CA ILE A 137 10.73 -12.31 2.94
C ILE A 137 10.79 -11.19 3.96
N ASP A 138 10.02 -11.33 5.03
CA ASP A 138 9.81 -10.28 6.02
C ASP A 138 10.93 -10.21 7.06
N ASP A 139 10.73 -9.42 8.11
CA ASP A 139 11.70 -9.10 9.16
C ASP A 139 12.35 -10.34 9.78
N ASN A 140 13.61 -10.18 10.11
CA ASN A 140 14.48 -11.10 10.83
C ASN A 140 15.18 -12.17 9.96
N TRP A 141 15.39 -11.88 8.67
CA TRP A 141 16.28 -12.69 7.81
C TRP A 141 17.76 -12.31 7.96
N GLN A 142 18.05 -11.01 8.24
CA GLN A 142 19.41 -10.48 8.35
C GLN A 142 20.07 -10.82 9.70
N ARG A 143 21.37 -10.78 9.75
CA ARG A 143 22.14 -11.07 10.97
C ARG A 143 21.72 -10.17 12.13
N TYR A 144 21.64 -8.86 11.85
CA TYR A 144 21.08 -7.82 12.72
C TYR A 144 20.80 -6.57 11.88
N TYR A 145 20.10 -5.61 12.44
CA TYR A 145 19.74 -4.42 11.68
C TYR A 145 20.96 -3.58 11.31
N GLY A 146 21.03 -3.17 10.06
CA GLY A 146 22.16 -2.49 9.47
C GLY A 146 23.20 -3.42 8.84
N ASN A 147 23.12 -4.72 9.08
CA ASN A 147 23.87 -5.74 8.36
C ASN A 147 22.99 -6.31 7.23
N PHE A 148 23.53 -6.39 6.02
CA PHE A 148 22.77 -6.82 4.84
C PHE A 148 23.25 -8.19 4.32
N ASP A 149 23.48 -9.10 5.26
CA ASP A 149 23.74 -10.51 5.00
C ASP A 149 22.71 -11.40 5.71
N PHE A 150 22.44 -12.56 5.15
CA PHE A 150 21.54 -13.54 5.76
C PHE A 150 22.15 -14.18 7.00
N LYS A 151 21.31 -14.49 7.99
CA LYS A 151 21.70 -15.32 9.14
C LYS A 151 22.13 -16.70 8.67
N GLU A 152 23.39 -17.06 8.85
CA GLU A 152 23.94 -18.33 8.37
C GLU A 152 23.24 -19.56 8.97
N GLU A 153 22.86 -19.49 10.24
CA GLU A 153 22.15 -20.56 10.94
C GLU A 153 20.74 -20.83 10.43
N ARG A 154 20.15 -19.88 9.72
CA ARG A 154 18.79 -20.00 9.15
C ARG A 154 18.75 -20.09 7.63
N PHE A 155 19.80 -19.64 6.98
CA PHE A 155 19.92 -19.59 5.53
C PHE A 155 21.26 -20.22 5.11
N SER A 156 21.24 -21.54 4.84
CA SER A 156 22.44 -22.28 4.48
C SER A 156 22.97 -21.90 3.10
N ASN A 157 22.09 -21.56 2.18
CA ASN A 157 22.45 -21.12 0.82
C ASN A 157 21.39 -20.15 0.28
N PRO A 158 21.50 -18.86 0.61
CA PRO A 158 20.50 -17.87 0.17
C PRO A 158 20.36 -17.76 -1.35
N ARG A 159 21.45 -17.86 -2.10
CA ARG A 159 21.41 -17.81 -3.56
C ARG A 159 20.61 -18.97 -4.15
N ALA A 160 20.84 -20.19 -3.66
CA ALA A 160 20.07 -21.36 -4.08
C ALA A 160 18.59 -21.24 -3.74
N MET A 161 18.27 -20.65 -2.56
CA MET A 161 16.87 -20.37 -2.19
C MET A 161 16.22 -19.42 -3.20
N VAL A 162 16.86 -18.33 -3.53
CA VAL A 162 16.31 -17.34 -4.48
C VAL A 162 16.19 -17.94 -5.87
N ASP A 163 17.16 -18.71 -6.33
CA ASP A 163 17.09 -19.40 -7.62
C ASP A 163 15.91 -20.37 -7.66
N SER A 164 15.65 -21.13 -6.59
CA SER A 164 14.49 -22.01 -6.47
C SER A 164 13.17 -21.25 -6.50
N LEU A 165 13.10 -20.09 -5.82
CA LEU A 165 11.92 -19.24 -5.84
C LEU A 165 11.66 -18.66 -7.24
N HIS A 166 12.70 -18.24 -7.95
CA HIS A 166 12.59 -17.80 -9.34
C HIS A 166 12.10 -18.94 -10.24
N ASP A 167 12.62 -20.15 -10.07
CA ASP A 167 12.18 -21.33 -10.84
C ASP A 167 10.71 -21.68 -10.59
N MET A 168 10.17 -21.39 -9.41
CA MET A 168 8.75 -21.53 -9.10
C MET A 168 7.89 -20.40 -9.67
N GLY A 169 8.49 -19.37 -10.26
CA GLY A 169 7.79 -18.23 -10.89
C GLY A 169 7.66 -16.99 -10.03
N PHE A 170 8.36 -16.90 -8.90
CA PHE A 170 8.32 -15.72 -8.04
C PHE A 170 9.43 -14.73 -8.36
N LYS A 171 9.14 -13.44 -8.18
CA LYS A 171 10.13 -12.40 -7.88
C LYS A 171 10.26 -12.28 -6.37
N VAL A 172 11.44 -11.94 -5.88
CA VAL A 172 11.77 -12.01 -4.45
C VAL A 172 12.15 -10.64 -3.92
N MET A 173 11.45 -10.21 -2.87
CA MET A 173 11.74 -8.97 -2.16
C MET A 173 12.14 -9.27 -0.72
N LEU A 174 13.04 -8.46 -0.17
CA LEU A 174 13.48 -8.55 1.23
C LEU A 174 13.00 -7.34 2.02
N TRP A 175 12.52 -7.60 3.24
CA TRP A 175 12.26 -6.56 4.23
C TRP A 175 13.54 -5.87 4.65
N ILE A 176 13.54 -4.55 4.69
CA ILE A 176 14.61 -3.73 5.26
C ILE A 176 14.03 -2.58 6.06
N SER A 177 14.84 -2.00 6.94
CA SER A 177 14.54 -0.79 7.69
C SER A 177 15.73 0.16 7.69
N PRO A 178 15.54 1.45 8.04
CA PRO A 178 16.65 2.38 8.15
C PRO A 178 17.39 2.28 9.49
N PHE A 179 17.04 1.32 10.34
CA PHE A 179 17.66 1.16 11.67
C PHE A 179 18.94 0.37 11.61
N VAL A 180 19.84 0.70 12.53
CA VAL A 180 21.16 0.08 12.69
C VAL A 180 21.32 -0.33 14.15
N SER A 181 21.58 -1.62 14.38
CA SER A 181 21.79 -2.15 15.72
C SER A 181 22.93 -1.43 16.44
N ALA A 182 22.65 -0.91 17.62
CA ALA A 182 23.62 -0.17 18.40
C ALA A 182 24.85 -1.05 18.74
N ASP A 183 26.01 -0.42 18.75
CA ASP A 183 27.31 -1.04 19.06
C ASP A 183 27.72 -2.21 18.15
N SER A 184 27.08 -2.36 16.98
CA SER A 184 27.52 -3.29 15.94
C SER A 184 28.75 -2.76 15.19
N PRO A 185 29.49 -3.62 14.45
CA PRO A 185 30.56 -3.15 13.57
C PRO A 185 30.08 -2.09 12.55
N GLU A 186 28.90 -2.29 11.97
CA GLU A 186 28.27 -1.34 11.05
C GLU A 186 27.94 -0.01 11.74
N TYR A 187 27.43 -0.05 12.96
CA TYR A 187 27.19 1.15 13.76
C TYR A 187 28.45 1.98 13.89
N ARG A 188 29.57 1.36 14.26
CA ARG A 188 30.85 2.06 14.46
C ARG A 188 31.38 2.63 13.15
N ALA A 189 31.36 1.85 12.08
CA ALA A 189 31.82 2.28 10.76
C ALA A 189 30.97 3.43 10.20
N LEU A 190 29.64 3.29 10.25
CA LEU A 190 28.71 4.29 9.73
C LEU A 190 28.74 5.58 10.56
N ALA A 191 28.92 5.48 11.89
CA ALA A 191 29.08 6.65 12.75
C ALA A 191 30.35 7.42 12.38
N LYS A 192 31.47 6.71 12.14
CA LYS A 192 32.74 7.32 11.73
C LYS A 192 32.63 8.03 10.38
N GLU A 193 31.87 7.47 9.45
CA GLU A 193 31.64 8.05 8.12
C GLU A 193 30.58 9.17 8.13
N GLY A 194 29.90 9.39 9.26
CA GLY A 194 28.87 10.43 9.39
C GLY A 194 27.57 10.11 8.68
N LEU A 195 27.22 8.83 8.52
CA LEU A 195 26.01 8.40 7.81
C LEU A 195 24.80 8.13 8.73
N LEU A 196 25.02 8.17 10.05
CA LEU A 196 23.95 7.98 11.03
C LEU A 196 23.39 9.33 11.48
N LEU A 197 22.09 9.34 11.77
CA LEU A 197 21.42 10.48 12.37
C LEU A 197 21.99 10.73 13.77
N ARG A 198 22.34 12.00 14.06
CA ARG A 198 22.99 12.41 15.32
C ARG A 198 22.01 13.16 16.23
N ASP A 199 22.31 13.10 17.52
CA ASP A 199 21.67 13.94 18.51
C ASP A 199 22.49 15.23 18.77
N ALA A 200 22.00 16.07 19.70
CA ALA A 200 22.62 17.34 20.04
C ALA A 200 24.02 17.21 20.65
N THR A 201 24.41 16.03 21.15
CA THR A 201 25.77 15.77 21.67
C THR A 201 26.77 15.40 20.57
N GLY A 202 26.30 15.23 19.32
CA GLY A 202 27.07 14.79 18.18
C GLY A 202 27.25 13.28 18.06
N ASN A 203 26.68 12.52 18.98
CA ASN A 203 26.65 11.05 18.92
C ASN A 203 25.50 10.56 18.03
N PRO A 204 25.57 9.32 17.49
CA PRO A 204 24.41 8.73 16.85
C PRO A 204 23.21 8.73 17.78
N ALA A 205 22.07 9.23 17.29
CA ALA A 205 20.83 9.24 18.02
C ALA A 205 20.29 7.81 18.14
N ILE A 206 19.80 7.45 19.32
CA ILE A 206 19.15 6.17 19.58
C ILE A 206 17.65 6.39 19.59
N ILE A 207 16.95 5.62 18.76
CA ILE A 207 15.51 5.74 18.53
C ILE A 207 14.82 4.48 19.03
N GLN A 208 13.74 4.68 19.78
CA GLN A 208 12.84 3.61 20.19
C GLN A 208 11.90 3.27 19.04
N TRP A 209 11.84 1.99 18.66
CA TRP A 209 10.93 1.46 17.67
C TRP A 209 10.39 0.09 18.11
N TRP A 210 9.59 -0.60 17.28
CA TRP A 210 8.93 -1.85 17.72
C TRP A 210 9.89 -3.02 18.01
N ASN A 211 11.11 -2.98 17.49
CA ASN A 211 12.14 -4.00 17.77
C ASN A 211 13.22 -3.50 18.76
N GLY A 212 12.90 -2.52 19.59
CA GLY A 212 13.78 -2.02 20.63
C GLY A 212 14.38 -0.65 20.33
N GLN A 213 15.65 -0.48 20.69
CA GLN A 213 16.36 0.79 20.53
C GLN A 213 17.51 0.61 19.56
N SER A 214 17.59 1.47 18.56
CA SER A 214 18.61 1.39 17.53
C SER A 214 19.03 2.79 17.07
N ALA A 215 20.23 2.89 16.49
CA ALA A 215 20.59 4.02 15.66
C ALA A 215 19.83 3.93 14.32
N CYS A 216 19.92 4.94 13.50
CA CYS A 216 19.35 4.92 12.15
C CYS A 216 20.20 5.72 11.18
N PHE A 217 20.08 5.39 9.90
CA PHE A 217 20.64 6.21 8.83
C PHE A 217 20.02 7.60 8.86
N ASP A 218 20.83 8.60 8.58
CA ASP A 218 20.36 9.96 8.32
C ASP A 218 19.89 10.05 6.87
N LEU A 219 18.58 9.98 6.68
CA LEU A 219 17.97 9.90 5.35
C LEU A 219 17.90 11.26 4.64
N THR A 220 18.32 12.34 5.31
CA THR A 220 18.57 13.65 4.67
C THR A 220 19.99 13.75 4.08
N ASN A 221 20.87 12.81 4.42
CA ASN A 221 22.23 12.80 3.91
C ASN A 221 22.31 12.00 2.59
N PRO A 222 22.63 12.67 1.45
CA PRO A 222 22.74 11.98 0.17
C PRO A 222 23.76 10.83 0.19
N ALA A 223 24.84 10.96 0.96
CA ALA A 223 25.85 9.90 1.09
C ALA A 223 25.28 8.64 1.78
N ALA A 224 24.36 8.80 2.72
CA ALA A 224 23.67 7.66 3.36
C ALA A 224 22.77 6.94 2.36
N LEU A 225 22.03 7.67 1.53
CA LEU A 225 21.20 7.08 0.48
C LEU A 225 22.05 6.34 -0.57
N ASP A 226 23.18 6.92 -0.96
CA ASP A 226 24.10 6.28 -1.92
C ASP A 226 24.74 5.00 -1.33
N TYR A 227 25.10 5.03 -0.06
CA TYR A 227 25.60 3.85 0.64
C TYR A 227 24.55 2.73 0.65
N LEU A 228 23.30 3.07 1.01
CA LEU A 228 22.18 2.12 1.02
C LEU A 228 21.91 1.56 -0.37
N GLU A 229 21.85 2.40 -1.40
CA GLU A 229 21.65 1.94 -2.78
C GLU A 229 22.72 0.94 -3.21
N LYS A 230 23.99 1.29 -2.98
CA LYS A 230 25.13 0.42 -3.33
C LYS A 230 25.05 -0.92 -2.59
N THR A 231 24.73 -0.89 -1.31
CA THR A 231 24.60 -2.09 -0.47
C THR A 231 23.44 -2.97 -0.94
N LEU A 232 22.30 -2.38 -1.24
CA LEU A 232 21.12 -3.11 -1.72
C LEU A 232 21.35 -3.70 -3.11
N ARG A 233 21.99 -2.97 -4.03
CA ARG A 233 22.34 -3.49 -5.35
C ARG A 233 23.34 -4.64 -5.27
N LYS A 234 24.25 -4.62 -4.30
CA LYS A 234 25.14 -5.74 -4.04
C LYS A 234 24.36 -7.00 -3.64
N MET A 235 23.34 -6.88 -2.80
CA MET A 235 22.46 -8.00 -2.47
C MET A 235 21.72 -8.53 -3.70
N MET A 236 21.23 -7.64 -4.56
CA MET A 236 20.58 -8.03 -5.80
C MET A 236 21.53 -8.83 -6.70
N HIS A 237 22.78 -8.40 -6.80
CA HIS A 237 23.80 -9.07 -7.58
C HIS A 237 24.20 -10.42 -6.96
N ASP A 238 24.48 -10.44 -5.66
CA ASP A 238 25.04 -11.62 -4.98
C ASP A 238 24.01 -12.73 -4.78
N TYR A 239 22.75 -12.36 -4.50
CA TYR A 239 21.70 -13.32 -4.15
C TYR A 239 20.57 -13.42 -5.18
N GLY A 240 20.53 -12.54 -6.16
CA GLY A 240 19.45 -12.51 -7.17
C GLY A 240 18.16 -11.87 -6.66
N ILE A 241 18.20 -11.15 -5.55
CA ILE A 241 17.04 -10.42 -5.01
C ILE A 241 16.55 -9.39 -6.03
N ASP A 242 15.23 -9.25 -6.17
CA ASP A 242 14.61 -8.38 -7.16
C ASP A 242 14.27 -6.99 -6.61
N GLY A 243 14.04 -6.86 -5.30
CA GLY A 243 13.77 -5.58 -4.66
C GLY A 243 13.52 -5.70 -3.17
N PHE A 244 12.91 -4.64 -2.59
CA PHE A 244 12.88 -4.49 -1.13
C PHE A 244 11.54 -3.94 -0.63
N LYS A 245 11.11 -4.46 0.52
CA LYS A 245 10.08 -3.86 1.36
C LYS A 245 10.78 -2.90 2.33
N PHE A 246 10.58 -1.60 2.09
CA PHE A 246 11.17 -0.51 2.89
C PHE A 246 10.26 -0.21 4.07
N ASP A 247 10.52 -0.83 5.19
CA ASP A 247 9.73 -0.68 6.41
C ASP A 247 10.32 0.39 7.34
N GLY A 248 9.55 0.81 8.33
CA GLY A 248 9.94 1.95 9.16
C GLY A 248 9.91 3.26 8.37
N GLY A 249 10.71 4.22 8.78
CA GLY A 249 10.80 5.53 8.13
C GLY A 249 9.65 6.47 8.46
N ASP A 250 8.71 6.07 9.33
CA ASP A 250 7.63 6.92 9.79
C ASP A 250 8.17 8.19 10.45
N ASN A 251 7.59 9.34 10.16
CA ASN A 251 8.03 10.61 10.70
C ASN A 251 7.98 10.70 12.23
N THR A 252 7.13 9.90 12.85
CA THR A 252 7.01 9.82 14.31
C THR A 252 8.33 9.46 15.01
N PHE A 253 9.20 8.69 14.35
CA PHE A 253 10.51 8.33 14.89
C PHE A 253 11.48 9.51 14.95
N TYR A 254 11.23 10.55 14.17
CA TYR A 254 12.13 11.68 13.98
C TYR A 254 11.57 12.98 14.58
N ASP A 255 10.47 12.93 15.31
CA ASP A 255 9.88 14.07 15.98
C ASP A 255 10.48 14.25 17.38
N ARG A 256 11.78 14.62 17.41
CA ARG A 256 12.55 14.91 18.62
C ARG A 256 13.37 16.18 18.42
N ALA A 257 13.31 17.07 19.40
CA ALA A 257 14.00 18.35 19.35
C ALA A 257 15.54 18.26 19.43
N ASP A 258 16.05 17.12 19.96
CA ASP A 258 17.48 16.88 20.11
C ASP A 258 18.16 16.31 18.87
N LEU A 259 17.42 16.00 17.81
CA LEU A 259 18.01 15.46 16.58
C LEU A 259 18.73 16.53 15.77
N ARG A 260 19.85 16.15 15.18
CA ARG A 260 20.70 17.03 14.36
C ARG A 260 20.95 16.36 13.01
N PRO A 261 19.99 16.46 12.05
CA PRO A 261 20.16 15.90 10.72
C PRO A 261 21.25 16.61 9.93
N PHE A 262 21.79 15.92 8.93
CA PHE A 262 22.81 16.44 8.01
C PHE A 262 22.34 17.73 7.33
N VAL A 263 21.10 17.76 6.86
CA VAL A 263 20.48 18.98 6.34
C VAL A 263 20.00 19.81 7.52
N HIS A 264 20.62 20.98 7.72
CA HIS A 264 20.25 21.88 8.81
C HIS A 264 18.79 22.34 8.68
N GLY A 265 18.05 22.24 9.77
CA GLY A 265 16.64 22.61 9.79
C GLY A 265 15.69 21.60 9.16
N ALA A 266 16.17 20.42 8.78
CA ALA A 266 15.30 19.35 8.27
C ALA A 266 14.27 18.94 9.34
N ARG A 267 13.08 18.63 8.83
CA ARG A 267 11.93 18.22 9.65
C ARG A 267 11.88 16.70 9.79
N SER A 268 11.05 16.19 10.70
CA SER A 268 10.80 14.76 10.83
C SER A 268 10.36 14.13 9.49
N VAL A 269 9.48 14.79 8.75
CA VAL A 269 8.97 14.35 7.47
C VAL A 269 10.02 14.28 6.36
N ASP A 270 11.13 15.01 6.48
CA ASP A 270 12.22 14.96 5.52
C ASP A 270 13.01 13.64 5.60
N GLN A 271 13.09 13.02 6.77
CA GLN A 271 13.63 11.66 6.90
C GLN A 271 12.73 10.65 6.17
N THR A 272 11.44 10.72 6.37
CA THR A 272 10.45 9.88 5.69
C THR A 272 10.53 10.04 4.17
N LYS A 273 10.63 11.27 3.69
CA LYS A 273 10.77 11.57 2.26
C LYS A 273 12.07 11.01 1.68
N GLY A 274 13.19 11.15 2.39
CA GLY A 274 14.48 10.58 1.98
C GLY A 274 14.41 9.07 1.83
N TRP A 275 13.74 8.38 2.74
CA TRP A 275 13.50 6.93 2.66
C TRP A 275 12.73 6.56 1.39
N ALA A 276 11.67 7.30 1.07
CA ALA A 276 10.87 7.10 -0.13
C ALA A 276 11.66 7.38 -1.42
N GLU A 277 12.50 8.40 -1.44
CA GLU A 277 13.34 8.72 -2.61
C GLU A 277 14.32 7.59 -2.96
N LEU A 278 14.84 6.88 -1.96
CA LEU A 278 15.67 5.71 -2.17
C LEU A 278 14.93 4.64 -2.98
N GLY A 279 13.68 4.35 -2.65
CA GLY A 279 12.87 3.34 -3.32
C GLY A 279 12.52 3.67 -4.77
N CYS A 280 12.49 4.95 -5.14
CA CYS A 280 12.30 5.35 -6.54
C CYS A 280 13.43 4.83 -7.45
N ARG A 281 14.55 4.43 -6.89
CA ARG A 281 15.70 3.85 -7.60
C ARG A 281 15.55 2.34 -7.89
N PHE A 282 14.47 1.72 -7.40
CA PHE A 282 14.21 0.27 -7.51
C PHE A 282 12.82 0.02 -8.10
N ASP A 283 12.73 -0.84 -9.10
CA ASP A 283 11.47 -1.20 -9.76
C ASP A 283 10.54 -2.02 -8.85
N PHE A 284 11.13 -2.81 -7.95
CA PHE A 284 10.43 -3.54 -6.90
C PHE A 284 10.67 -2.85 -5.56
N ASN A 285 9.68 -2.12 -5.11
CA ASN A 285 9.69 -1.46 -3.80
C ASN A 285 8.31 -1.61 -3.13
N GLU A 286 8.30 -1.57 -1.81
CA GLU A 286 7.07 -1.46 -1.02
C GLU A 286 7.37 -0.60 0.21
N TYR A 287 6.50 0.35 0.50
CA TYR A 287 6.61 1.27 1.64
C TYR A 287 5.42 1.17 2.56
N ARG A 288 5.65 1.39 3.85
CA ARG A 288 4.59 1.61 4.85
C ARG A 288 4.40 3.08 5.18
N ALA A 289 5.40 3.92 4.95
CA ALA A 289 5.39 5.33 5.31
C ALA A 289 5.80 6.19 4.13
N CYS A 290 5.17 7.34 4.00
CA CYS A 290 5.51 8.31 2.98
C CYS A 290 5.07 9.72 3.38
N TRP A 291 5.82 10.71 2.91
CA TRP A 291 5.47 12.11 2.99
C TRP A 291 5.60 12.77 1.63
N GLN A 292 4.50 13.27 1.09
CA GLN A 292 4.45 14.11 -0.11
C GLN A 292 5.27 13.60 -1.31
N MET A 293 5.08 12.32 -1.64
CA MET A 293 5.67 11.68 -2.81
C MET A 293 4.58 11.18 -3.78
N GLY A 294 3.46 11.88 -3.85
CA GLY A 294 2.36 11.51 -4.75
C GLY A 294 2.80 11.42 -6.20
N ASN A 295 2.22 10.48 -6.94
CA ASN A 295 2.50 10.20 -8.36
C ASN A 295 3.93 9.73 -8.68
N ARG A 296 4.70 9.36 -7.67
CA ARG A 296 6.01 8.72 -7.85
C ARG A 296 5.84 7.19 -7.97
N PRO A 297 6.81 6.49 -8.58
CA PRO A 297 6.73 5.04 -8.79
C PRO A 297 7.00 4.24 -7.51
N LEU A 298 6.17 4.46 -6.51
CA LEU A 298 6.27 3.87 -5.17
C LEU A 298 5.04 3.03 -4.87
N VAL A 299 5.27 1.80 -4.43
CA VAL A 299 4.22 0.93 -3.91
C VAL A 299 3.98 1.28 -2.44
N GLN A 300 2.75 1.58 -2.10
CA GLN A 300 2.33 1.86 -0.72
C GLN A 300 1.44 0.73 -0.21
N ARG A 301 1.93 -0.06 0.73
CA ARG A 301 1.07 -0.95 1.50
C ARG A 301 0.56 -0.19 2.72
N LEU A 302 -0.75 -0.14 2.88
CA LEU A 302 -1.37 0.61 3.96
C LEU A 302 -1.14 -0.08 5.31
N GLY A 303 -1.36 0.64 6.39
CA GLY A 303 -1.05 0.20 7.74
C GLY A 303 -1.64 -1.15 8.11
N ASP A 304 -0.90 -1.90 8.93
CA ASP A 304 -1.31 -3.20 9.46
C ASP A 304 -2.67 -3.12 10.14
N LYS A 305 -3.57 -4.00 9.74
CA LYS A 305 -4.92 -4.10 10.30
C LYS A 305 -5.04 -5.36 11.14
N GLU A 306 -5.90 -5.30 12.11
CA GLU A 306 -6.25 -6.45 12.93
C GLU A 306 -7.06 -7.47 12.12
N TYR A 307 -7.03 -8.71 12.54
CA TYR A 307 -7.92 -9.75 12.09
C TYR A 307 -9.31 -9.53 12.70
N SER A 308 -10.13 -8.69 12.04
CA SER A 308 -11.46 -8.31 12.52
C SER A 308 -12.36 -7.80 11.39
N TRP A 309 -13.66 -7.88 11.56
CA TRP A 309 -14.63 -7.30 10.64
C TRP A 309 -14.53 -5.78 10.56
N LYS A 310 -14.21 -5.11 11.67
CA LYS A 310 -13.92 -3.67 11.67
C LYS A 310 -12.78 -3.32 10.71
N ALA A 311 -11.73 -4.12 10.71
CA ALA A 311 -10.60 -3.93 9.83
C ALA A 311 -10.97 -4.16 8.35
N VAL A 312 -11.80 -5.16 8.05
CA VAL A 312 -12.32 -5.36 6.68
C VAL A 312 -13.08 -4.13 6.19
N GLN A 313 -13.85 -3.49 7.06
CA GLN A 313 -14.59 -2.25 6.73
C GLN A 313 -13.68 -1.04 6.52
N GLN A 314 -12.45 -1.06 7.00
CA GLN A 314 -11.47 0.02 6.80
C GLN A 314 -10.75 -0.05 5.46
N LEU A 315 -10.72 -1.20 4.80
CA LEU A 315 -9.91 -1.43 3.59
C LEU A 315 -10.28 -0.45 2.46
N ILE A 316 -11.56 -0.30 2.14
CA ILE A 316 -12.02 0.58 1.06
C ILE A 316 -11.80 2.06 1.40
N PRO A 317 -12.22 2.58 2.56
CA PRO A 317 -11.99 3.98 2.91
C PRO A 317 -10.50 4.36 2.95
N ASP A 318 -9.63 3.49 3.46
CA ASP A 318 -8.20 3.76 3.52
C ASP A 318 -7.58 3.80 2.12
N MET A 319 -8.01 2.92 1.21
CA MET A 319 -7.55 2.92 -0.18
C MET A 319 -8.02 4.16 -0.95
N ILE A 320 -9.26 4.60 -0.72
CA ILE A 320 -9.78 5.85 -1.27
C ILE A 320 -8.94 7.03 -0.77
N SER A 321 -8.65 7.06 0.52
CA SER A 321 -7.80 8.08 1.13
C SER A 321 -6.39 8.09 0.52
N ALA A 322 -5.77 6.94 0.35
CA ALA A 322 -4.45 6.82 -0.27
C ALA A 322 -4.45 7.39 -1.71
N GLY A 323 -5.45 7.03 -2.50
CA GLY A 323 -5.60 7.55 -3.87
C GLY A 323 -5.71 9.08 -3.89
N LEU A 324 -6.49 9.65 -2.97
CA LEU A 324 -6.69 11.09 -2.86
C LEU A 324 -5.48 11.84 -2.26
N LEU A 325 -4.48 11.13 -1.75
CA LEU A 325 -3.18 11.69 -1.37
C LEU A 325 -2.12 11.54 -2.47
N GLY A 326 -2.49 11.01 -3.64
CA GLY A 326 -1.58 10.78 -4.76
C GLY A 326 -0.90 9.42 -4.74
N TYR A 327 -1.26 8.52 -3.82
CA TYR A 327 -0.69 7.19 -3.70
C TYR A 327 -1.58 6.15 -4.40
N GLY A 328 -1.61 6.22 -5.74
CA GLY A 328 -2.44 5.33 -6.56
C GLY A 328 -1.94 3.90 -6.62
N PHE A 329 -0.64 3.68 -6.46
CA PHE A 329 0.00 2.36 -6.52
C PHE A 329 0.01 1.73 -5.12
N ALA A 330 -1.16 1.34 -4.63
CA ALA A 330 -1.33 0.92 -3.25
C ALA A 330 -1.93 -0.47 -3.10
N CYS A 331 -1.61 -1.12 -1.99
CA CYS A 331 -2.17 -2.36 -1.51
C CYS A 331 -2.89 -2.10 -0.18
N PRO A 332 -4.12 -2.60 0.02
CA PRO A 332 -4.90 -2.27 1.21
C PRO A 332 -4.30 -2.79 2.52
N ASP A 333 -3.69 -3.94 2.51
CA ASP A 333 -2.98 -4.64 3.58
C ASP A 333 -2.68 -6.07 3.13
N MET A 334 -2.36 -6.96 4.07
CA MET A 334 -2.38 -8.41 3.88
C MET A 334 -3.81 -8.94 4.09
N ILE A 335 -4.22 -9.94 3.33
CA ILE A 335 -5.54 -10.56 3.45
C ILE A 335 -5.71 -11.16 4.85
N GLY A 336 -6.79 -10.77 5.53
CA GLY A 336 -7.06 -11.13 6.93
C GLY A 336 -6.40 -10.22 7.95
N GLY A 337 -5.55 -9.29 7.52
CA GLY A 337 -4.83 -8.33 8.35
C GLY A 337 -3.33 -8.62 8.45
N GLY A 338 -2.54 -7.57 8.60
CA GLY A 338 -1.09 -7.62 8.75
C GLY A 338 -0.59 -7.58 10.20
N SER A 339 -1.48 -7.35 11.16
CA SER A 339 -1.12 -7.32 12.58
C SER A 339 -0.94 -8.72 13.14
N PHE A 340 0.31 -9.17 13.28
CA PHE A 340 0.61 -10.51 13.77
C PHE A 340 0.04 -10.79 15.19
N ALA A 341 -0.05 -9.77 16.02
CA ALA A 341 -0.59 -9.88 17.37
C ALA A 341 -2.03 -10.44 17.37
N SER A 342 -2.81 -10.13 16.35
CA SER A 342 -4.16 -10.65 16.16
C SER A 342 -4.20 -12.17 15.89
N PHE A 343 -3.08 -12.75 15.47
CA PHE A 343 -2.98 -14.16 15.07
C PHE A 343 -2.27 -15.04 16.12
N LEU A 344 -1.65 -14.45 17.15
CA LEU A 344 -0.75 -15.19 18.07
C LEU A 344 -1.39 -16.35 18.81
N ASN A 345 -2.68 -16.28 19.12
CA ASN A 345 -3.37 -17.26 19.96
C ASN A 345 -4.59 -17.87 19.25
N ILE A 346 -4.61 -17.87 17.93
CA ILE A 346 -5.71 -18.43 17.15
C ILE A 346 -5.29 -19.79 16.59
N ASP A 347 -5.96 -20.86 17.04
CA ASP A 347 -5.81 -22.18 16.42
C ASP A 347 -6.44 -22.19 15.02
N ALA A 348 -5.92 -23.04 14.13
CA ALA A 348 -6.38 -23.10 12.73
C ALA A 348 -7.88 -23.38 12.59
N ASP A 349 -8.47 -24.15 13.50
CA ASP A 349 -9.89 -24.50 13.51
C ASP A 349 -10.80 -23.41 14.10
N LYS A 350 -10.22 -22.35 14.67
CA LYS A 350 -10.95 -21.22 15.30
C LYS A 350 -10.97 -19.95 14.45
N PHE A 351 -10.38 -19.97 13.24
CA PHE A 351 -10.45 -18.85 12.33
C PHE A 351 -11.88 -18.62 11.85
N ASP A 352 -12.29 -17.36 11.80
CA ASP A 352 -13.50 -16.94 11.09
C ASP A 352 -13.20 -17.00 9.57
N GLN A 353 -13.55 -18.12 8.95
CA GLN A 353 -13.28 -18.34 7.53
C GLN A 353 -14.03 -17.38 6.64
N GLU A 354 -15.24 -16.99 7.01
CA GLU A 354 -16.02 -15.98 6.27
C GLU A 354 -15.26 -14.66 6.20
N LEU A 355 -14.65 -14.22 7.31
CA LEU A 355 -13.85 -13.01 7.35
C LEU A 355 -12.68 -13.09 6.37
N ILE A 356 -11.94 -14.20 6.35
CA ILE A 356 -10.80 -14.40 5.44
C ILE A 356 -11.27 -14.34 3.97
N VAL A 357 -12.36 -15.03 3.65
CA VAL A 357 -12.91 -15.04 2.29
C VAL A 357 -13.35 -13.64 1.86
N ARG A 358 -14.09 -12.93 2.72
CA ARG A 358 -14.55 -11.57 2.41
C ARG A 358 -13.38 -10.58 2.32
N SER A 359 -12.37 -10.70 3.17
CA SER A 359 -11.14 -9.92 3.06
C SER A 359 -10.46 -10.14 1.70
N ALA A 360 -10.30 -11.39 1.28
CA ALA A 360 -9.73 -11.72 -0.03
C ALA A 360 -10.55 -11.10 -1.18
N GLN A 361 -11.88 -11.11 -1.08
CA GLN A 361 -12.75 -10.50 -2.08
C GLN A 361 -12.58 -8.98 -2.16
N VAL A 362 -12.42 -8.30 -1.03
CA VAL A 362 -12.14 -6.85 -1.03
C VAL A 362 -10.83 -6.55 -1.73
N HIS A 363 -9.80 -7.39 -1.53
CA HIS A 363 -8.49 -7.25 -2.19
C HIS A 363 -8.51 -7.56 -3.70
N THR A 364 -9.42 -8.37 -4.16
CA THR A 364 -9.37 -8.99 -5.50
C THR A 364 -9.33 -7.96 -6.63
N LEU A 365 -10.16 -6.94 -6.58
CA LEU A 365 -10.26 -5.89 -7.60
C LEU A 365 -9.70 -4.55 -7.07
N MET A 366 -8.62 -4.66 -6.34
CA MET A 366 -7.73 -3.57 -5.94
C MET A 366 -6.51 -3.51 -6.85
N PRO A 367 -5.73 -2.43 -6.85
CA PRO A 367 -4.50 -2.37 -7.64
C PRO A 367 -3.54 -3.51 -7.33
N MET A 368 -3.51 -3.95 -6.07
CA MET A 368 -2.63 -5.01 -5.59
C MET A 368 -3.37 -5.92 -4.61
N MET A 369 -3.00 -7.18 -4.59
CA MET A 369 -3.55 -8.21 -3.73
C MET A 369 -2.42 -8.93 -3.01
N GLN A 370 -2.40 -8.91 -1.68
CA GLN A 370 -1.32 -9.50 -0.89
C GLN A 370 -1.84 -10.51 0.12
N PHE A 371 -1.27 -11.71 0.09
CA PHE A 371 -1.48 -12.76 1.08
C PHE A 371 -0.35 -12.76 2.11
N SER A 372 -0.65 -13.18 3.34
CA SER A 372 0.33 -13.56 4.33
C SER A 372 -0.10 -14.81 5.07
N VAL A 373 -1.17 -14.76 5.89
CA VAL A 373 -1.72 -15.98 6.47
C VAL A 373 -2.00 -17.00 5.36
N ALA A 374 -1.53 -18.24 5.53
CA ALA A 374 -1.63 -19.27 4.50
C ALA A 374 -3.09 -19.78 4.38
N PRO A 375 -3.80 -19.51 3.28
CA PRO A 375 -5.19 -19.93 3.13
C PRO A 375 -5.39 -21.45 3.27
N TRP A 376 -4.46 -22.25 2.73
CA TRP A 376 -4.52 -23.71 2.79
C TRP A 376 -4.40 -24.27 4.22
N ARG A 377 -3.81 -23.50 5.16
CA ARG A 377 -3.68 -23.91 6.56
C ARG A 377 -4.97 -23.67 7.36
N ILE A 378 -5.74 -22.64 7.04
CA ILE A 378 -6.84 -22.14 7.87
C ILE A 378 -8.23 -22.32 7.26
N LEU A 379 -8.33 -22.61 5.96
CA LEU A 379 -9.61 -22.71 5.26
C LEU A 379 -9.99 -24.17 4.99
N SER A 380 -11.30 -24.43 5.00
CA SER A 380 -11.85 -25.67 4.43
C SER A 380 -11.53 -25.77 2.93
N ALA A 381 -11.61 -26.97 2.36
CA ALA A 381 -11.39 -27.17 0.93
C ALA A 381 -12.32 -26.28 0.07
N GLU A 382 -13.58 -26.14 0.48
CA GLU A 382 -14.56 -25.29 -0.21
C GLU A 382 -14.19 -23.82 -0.17
N ASN A 383 -13.84 -23.29 1.01
CA ASN A 383 -13.45 -21.89 1.17
C ASN A 383 -12.09 -21.60 0.54
N LEU A 384 -11.17 -22.56 0.57
CA LEU A 384 -9.89 -22.43 -0.13
C LEU A 384 -10.09 -22.28 -1.62
N GLU A 385 -11.01 -23.04 -2.22
CA GLU A 385 -11.35 -22.91 -3.65
C GLU A 385 -11.88 -21.52 -3.97
N ILE A 386 -12.73 -20.94 -3.12
CA ILE A 386 -13.24 -19.57 -3.29
C ILE A 386 -12.08 -18.58 -3.32
N VAL A 387 -11.18 -18.65 -2.35
CA VAL A 387 -10.03 -17.72 -2.26
C VAL A 387 -9.06 -17.91 -3.43
N ARG A 388 -8.81 -19.15 -3.84
CA ARG A 388 -8.02 -19.45 -5.05
C ARG A 388 -8.65 -18.81 -6.29
N ASN A 389 -9.97 -18.91 -6.44
CA ASN A 389 -10.69 -18.28 -7.55
C ASN A 389 -10.61 -16.76 -7.50
N MET A 390 -10.54 -16.16 -6.30
CA MET A 390 -10.32 -14.71 -6.15
C MET A 390 -8.92 -14.31 -6.62
N ALA A 391 -7.89 -15.07 -6.27
CA ALA A 391 -6.53 -14.84 -6.77
C ALA A 391 -6.46 -14.95 -8.30
N ARG A 392 -7.15 -15.92 -8.87
CA ARG A 392 -7.25 -16.10 -10.33
C ARG A 392 -8.05 -14.98 -11.00
N LEU A 393 -9.11 -14.49 -10.35
CA LEU A 393 -9.89 -13.34 -10.86
C LEU A 393 -9.03 -12.07 -10.89
N HIS A 394 -8.20 -11.85 -9.89
CA HIS A 394 -7.23 -10.75 -9.88
C HIS A 394 -6.31 -10.80 -11.11
N VAL A 395 -5.74 -11.97 -11.40
CA VAL A 395 -4.90 -12.18 -12.58
C VAL A 395 -5.70 -11.97 -13.87
N MET A 396 -6.92 -12.51 -13.94
CA MET A 396 -7.78 -12.39 -15.14
C MET A 396 -8.16 -10.93 -15.42
N LYS A 397 -8.39 -10.12 -14.38
CA LYS A 397 -8.71 -8.69 -14.49
C LYS A 397 -7.46 -7.79 -14.54
N SER A 398 -6.27 -8.36 -14.42
CA SER A 398 -5.02 -7.61 -14.39
C SER A 398 -4.76 -6.75 -15.64
N PRO A 399 -5.19 -7.12 -16.86
CA PRO A 399 -5.08 -6.20 -17.99
C PRO A 399 -5.77 -4.86 -17.74
N TYR A 400 -6.98 -4.87 -17.16
CA TYR A 400 -7.69 -3.65 -16.80
C TYR A 400 -7.03 -2.92 -15.63
N ILE A 401 -6.61 -3.63 -14.58
CA ILE A 401 -5.89 -3.06 -13.44
C ILE A 401 -4.61 -2.35 -13.93
N THR A 402 -3.87 -2.99 -14.83
CA THR A 402 -2.65 -2.42 -15.42
C THR A 402 -2.95 -1.16 -16.25
N LEU A 403 -4.05 -1.15 -17.01
CA LEU A 403 -4.49 0.06 -17.73
C LEU A 403 -4.80 1.20 -16.76
N CYS A 404 -5.45 0.92 -15.63
CA CYS A 404 -5.69 1.91 -14.58
C CYS A 404 -4.38 2.46 -14.01
N ALA A 405 -3.38 1.60 -13.80
CA ALA A 405 -2.07 2.00 -13.31
C ALA A 405 -1.32 2.88 -14.33
N LEU A 406 -1.36 2.53 -15.61
CA LEU A 406 -0.78 3.32 -16.69
C LEU A 406 -1.46 4.69 -16.83
N GLU A 407 -2.79 4.74 -16.71
CA GLU A 407 -3.54 5.99 -16.70
C GLU A 407 -3.15 6.85 -15.50
N SER A 408 -3.06 6.26 -14.31
CA SER A 408 -2.63 6.96 -13.09
C SER A 408 -1.22 7.54 -13.23
N ALA A 409 -0.28 6.78 -13.78
CA ALA A 409 1.08 7.25 -14.05
C ALA A 409 1.11 8.42 -15.03
N ARG A 410 0.20 8.45 -16.00
CA ARG A 410 0.12 9.48 -17.03
C ARG A 410 -0.63 10.73 -16.57
N THR A 411 -1.71 10.57 -15.82
CA THR A 411 -2.66 11.66 -15.51
C THR A 411 -2.68 12.08 -14.05
N GLY A 412 -2.19 11.24 -13.15
CA GLY A 412 -2.34 11.41 -11.70
C GLY A 412 -3.69 10.99 -11.15
N GLU A 413 -4.64 10.56 -11.98
CA GLU A 413 -5.95 10.10 -11.52
C GLU A 413 -5.79 8.90 -10.58
N PRO A 414 -6.51 8.83 -9.45
CA PRO A 414 -6.41 7.68 -8.55
C PRO A 414 -6.97 6.42 -9.20
N ILE A 415 -6.47 5.26 -8.82
CA ILE A 415 -6.95 3.96 -9.31
C ILE A 415 -8.22 3.55 -8.55
N VAL A 416 -8.18 3.56 -7.23
CA VAL A 416 -9.34 3.34 -6.37
C VAL A 416 -10.00 4.68 -6.08
N ARG A 417 -11.27 4.82 -6.42
CA ARG A 417 -11.98 6.09 -6.39
C ARG A 417 -13.26 6.00 -5.57
N ASN A 418 -13.52 7.05 -4.77
CA ASN A 418 -14.83 7.25 -4.16
C ASN A 418 -15.90 7.43 -5.26
N LEU A 419 -17.14 7.01 -5.01
CA LEU A 419 -18.22 7.25 -5.97
C LEU A 419 -18.46 8.74 -6.22
N GLU A 420 -18.25 9.60 -5.23
CA GLU A 420 -18.32 11.06 -5.37
C GLU A 420 -17.31 11.60 -6.40
N TYR A 421 -16.13 10.98 -6.52
CA TYR A 421 -15.12 11.39 -7.49
C TYR A 421 -15.60 11.23 -8.94
N GLU A 422 -16.28 10.11 -9.25
CA GLU A 422 -16.79 9.78 -10.59
C GLU A 422 -18.18 10.35 -10.85
N PHE A 423 -19.02 10.48 -9.81
CA PHE A 423 -20.41 10.91 -9.89
C PHE A 423 -20.68 12.04 -8.88
N PRO A 424 -20.14 13.25 -9.16
CA PRO A 424 -20.19 14.34 -8.19
C PRO A 424 -21.60 14.81 -7.90
N HIS A 425 -21.83 15.18 -6.66
CA HIS A 425 -23.09 15.80 -6.19
C HIS A 425 -24.34 14.93 -6.28
N HIS A 426 -24.17 13.61 -6.15
CA HIS A 426 -25.26 12.64 -6.01
C HIS A 426 -25.44 12.10 -4.59
N GLY A 427 -24.74 12.66 -3.60
CA GLY A 427 -24.81 12.22 -2.22
C GLY A 427 -23.97 10.98 -1.89
N TYR A 428 -22.92 10.70 -2.66
CA TYR A 428 -22.12 9.49 -2.53
C TYR A 428 -20.85 9.63 -1.67
N ALA A 429 -20.60 10.79 -1.10
CA ALA A 429 -19.35 11.04 -0.37
C ALA A 429 -19.16 10.11 0.86
N ASN A 430 -20.25 9.65 1.47
CA ASN A 430 -20.25 8.75 2.63
C ASN A 430 -20.26 7.26 2.27
N VAL A 431 -20.23 6.89 0.99
CA VAL A 431 -20.22 5.48 0.58
C VAL A 431 -18.84 4.89 0.84
N LYS A 432 -18.78 3.91 1.76
CA LYS A 432 -17.52 3.33 2.27
C LYS A 432 -17.38 1.83 1.97
N ASP A 433 -18.37 1.23 1.34
CA ASP A 433 -18.44 -0.20 1.03
C ASP A 433 -18.56 -0.49 -0.47
N GLN A 434 -18.36 0.52 -1.29
CA GLN A 434 -18.27 0.45 -2.74
C GLN A 434 -17.19 1.41 -3.23
N PHE A 435 -16.57 1.08 -4.36
CA PHE A 435 -15.57 1.93 -4.97
C PHE A 435 -15.56 1.78 -6.49
N MET A 436 -15.04 2.78 -7.18
CA MET A 436 -14.68 2.67 -8.58
C MET A 436 -13.22 2.24 -8.72
N LEU A 437 -12.98 1.21 -9.49
CA LEU A 437 -11.65 0.84 -9.97
C LEU A 437 -11.47 1.48 -11.34
N GLY A 438 -10.67 2.54 -11.42
CA GLY A 438 -10.68 3.41 -12.59
C GLY A 438 -12.05 4.02 -12.82
N HIS A 439 -12.40 4.28 -14.08
CA HIS A 439 -13.68 4.89 -14.44
C HIS A 439 -14.74 3.90 -14.96
N GLN A 440 -14.38 2.62 -15.17
CA GLN A 440 -15.26 1.65 -15.83
C GLN A 440 -15.81 0.56 -14.92
N LEU A 441 -15.14 0.24 -13.82
CA LEU A 441 -15.52 -0.89 -12.97
C LEU A 441 -15.91 -0.40 -11.58
N MET A 442 -17.13 -0.73 -11.14
CA MET A 442 -17.57 -0.51 -9.76
C MET A 442 -17.56 -1.84 -9.02
N VAL A 443 -17.03 -1.83 -7.81
CA VAL A 443 -16.88 -3.02 -6.97
C VAL A 443 -17.66 -2.83 -5.67
N ALA A 444 -18.46 -3.84 -5.31
CA ALA A 444 -19.33 -3.79 -4.14
C ALA A 444 -19.21 -5.07 -3.31
N PRO A 445 -18.06 -5.32 -2.67
CA PRO A 445 -17.86 -6.53 -1.90
C PRO A 445 -18.64 -6.50 -0.58
N MET A 446 -18.86 -7.69 -0.01
CA MET A 446 -19.33 -7.77 1.38
C MET A 446 -18.19 -7.35 2.31
N THR A 447 -18.47 -6.39 3.18
CA THR A 447 -17.51 -5.92 4.21
C THR A 447 -17.99 -6.26 5.63
N THR A 448 -19.13 -6.94 5.73
CA THR A 448 -19.70 -7.46 6.97
C THR A 448 -20.10 -8.91 6.78
N SER A 449 -20.28 -9.65 7.88
CA SER A 449 -20.83 -11.00 7.83
C SER A 449 -22.22 -11.01 7.23
N GLY A 450 -22.54 -12.02 6.44
CA GLY A 450 -23.84 -12.20 5.83
C GLY A 450 -23.78 -12.54 4.34
N THR A 451 -24.97 -12.65 3.73
CA THR A 451 -25.15 -13.10 2.35
C THR A 451 -26.04 -12.19 1.51
N SER A 452 -26.29 -10.98 1.97
CA SER A 452 -27.05 -9.99 1.22
C SER A 452 -26.58 -8.59 1.55
N ARG A 453 -26.72 -7.68 0.59
CA ARG A 453 -26.47 -6.26 0.76
C ARG A 453 -27.29 -5.43 -0.21
N THR A 454 -27.45 -4.17 0.11
CA THR A 454 -27.89 -3.17 -0.85
C THR A 454 -26.67 -2.61 -1.60
N ILE A 455 -26.85 -2.31 -2.87
CA ILE A 455 -25.81 -1.75 -3.74
C ILE A 455 -26.36 -0.50 -4.42
N ILE A 456 -25.61 0.59 -4.34
CA ILE A 456 -25.92 1.81 -5.06
C ILE A 456 -25.43 1.65 -6.50
N LEU A 457 -26.33 1.83 -7.47
CA LEU A 457 -25.96 1.93 -8.87
C LEU A 457 -26.00 3.40 -9.28
N PRO A 458 -24.84 4.01 -9.53
CA PRO A 458 -24.78 5.39 -10.02
C PRO A 458 -25.45 5.56 -11.39
N PRO A 459 -25.70 6.80 -11.83
CA PRO A 459 -26.30 7.04 -13.15
C PRO A 459 -25.56 6.32 -14.28
N GLY A 460 -26.31 5.81 -15.26
CA GLY A 460 -25.77 5.09 -16.40
C GLY A 460 -26.33 3.67 -16.51
N ARG A 461 -25.64 2.84 -17.26
CA ARG A 461 -25.97 1.42 -17.41
C ARG A 461 -24.79 0.56 -16.97
N TRP A 462 -25.10 -0.55 -16.34
CA TRP A 462 -24.14 -1.41 -15.68
C TRP A 462 -24.39 -2.87 -16.02
N ARG A 463 -23.32 -3.64 -16.30
CA ARG A 463 -23.39 -5.10 -16.41
C ARG A 463 -22.73 -5.70 -15.19
N ASP A 464 -23.47 -6.52 -14.43
CA ASP A 464 -22.92 -7.16 -13.25
C ASP A 464 -22.04 -8.38 -13.56
N ASP A 465 -21.43 -8.94 -12.51
CA ASP A 465 -20.56 -10.12 -12.58
C ASP A 465 -21.28 -11.39 -13.09
N GLN A 466 -22.62 -11.39 -13.09
CA GLN A 466 -23.45 -12.49 -13.59
C GLN A 466 -23.99 -12.23 -15.00
N GLY A 467 -23.58 -11.12 -15.63
CA GLY A 467 -23.98 -10.75 -16.99
C GLY A 467 -25.30 -9.99 -17.09
N ARG A 468 -25.97 -9.74 -15.98
CA ARG A 468 -27.22 -8.98 -15.98
C ARG A 468 -26.96 -7.48 -16.17
N VAL A 469 -27.75 -6.85 -17.01
CA VAL A 469 -27.68 -5.40 -17.27
C VAL A 469 -28.70 -4.66 -16.40
N TRP A 470 -28.23 -3.60 -15.76
CA TRP A 470 -29.01 -2.76 -14.87
C TRP A 470 -29.02 -1.32 -15.38
N ARG A 471 -30.17 -0.67 -15.24
CA ARG A 471 -30.26 0.79 -15.34
C ARG A 471 -29.84 1.39 -13.99
N GLY A 472 -28.94 2.36 -14.00
CA GLY A 472 -28.45 3.03 -12.81
C GLY A 472 -29.41 4.06 -12.23
N ASN A 473 -28.87 4.90 -11.34
CA ASN A 473 -29.58 5.89 -10.54
C ASN A 473 -30.64 5.23 -9.62
N ARG A 474 -30.26 4.14 -8.98
CA ARG A 474 -31.09 3.37 -8.05
C ARG A 474 -30.26 2.61 -7.03
N VAL A 475 -30.93 2.11 -6.02
CA VAL A 475 -30.40 1.14 -5.07
C VAL A 475 -31.03 -0.21 -5.35
N ILE A 476 -30.23 -1.25 -5.42
CA ILE A 476 -30.70 -2.63 -5.61
C ILE A 476 -30.32 -3.48 -4.40
N LYS A 477 -31.12 -4.51 -4.12
CA LYS A 477 -30.80 -5.53 -3.13
C LYS A 477 -30.27 -6.78 -3.84
N GLN A 478 -29.12 -7.29 -3.40
CA GLN A 478 -28.48 -8.45 -3.99
C GLN A 478 -28.24 -9.55 -2.97
N GLN A 479 -28.41 -10.79 -3.42
CA GLN A 479 -27.90 -11.95 -2.73
C GLN A 479 -26.42 -12.11 -3.07
N VAL A 480 -25.60 -12.23 -2.05
CA VAL A 480 -24.14 -12.35 -2.16
C VAL A 480 -23.68 -13.58 -1.37
N PRO A 481 -23.85 -14.80 -1.92
CA PRO A 481 -23.31 -15.99 -1.28
C PRO A 481 -21.80 -15.84 -1.10
N LEU A 482 -21.20 -16.63 -0.21
CA LEU A 482 -19.80 -16.50 0.16
C LEU A 482 -18.85 -16.55 -1.04
N SER A 483 -19.23 -17.27 -2.11
CA SER A 483 -18.44 -17.39 -3.33
C SER A 483 -18.51 -16.19 -4.27
N ARG A 484 -19.40 -15.23 -4.03
CA ARG A 484 -19.64 -14.12 -4.95
C ARG A 484 -18.96 -12.83 -4.52
N LEU A 485 -18.25 -12.20 -5.46
CA LEU A 485 -17.79 -10.80 -5.39
C LEU A 485 -18.60 -9.99 -6.41
N PRO A 486 -19.55 -9.13 -5.98
CA PRO A 486 -20.29 -8.31 -6.92
C PRO A 486 -19.41 -7.20 -7.50
N TYR A 487 -19.40 -7.11 -8.83
CA TYR A 487 -18.80 -5.99 -9.54
C TYR A 487 -19.62 -5.67 -10.79
N PHE A 488 -19.49 -4.44 -11.28
CA PHE A 488 -20.35 -3.88 -12.33
C PHE A 488 -19.50 -3.14 -13.34
N GLU A 489 -19.58 -3.54 -14.60
CA GLU A 489 -18.94 -2.84 -15.71
C GLU A 489 -19.85 -1.73 -16.23
N ARG A 490 -19.29 -0.53 -16.37
CA ARG A 490 -20.00 0.62 -16.94
C ARG A 490 -20.14 0.44 -18.45
N ILE A 491 -21.38 0.52 -18.96
CA ILE A 491 -21.68 0.37 -20.39
C ILE A 491 -21.78 1.75 -21.02
N HIS A 492 -20.91 2.04 -21.98
CA HIS A 492 -20.94 3.27 -22.77
C HIS A 492 -21.70 3.05 -24.07
N ARG A 493 -22.52 4.02 -24.49
CA ARG A 493 -23.34 3.92 -25.72
C ARG A 493 -22.52 3.75 -27.00
N GLN A 494 -21.22 4.04 -26.99
CA GLN A 494 -20.36 4.06 -28.19
C GLN A 494 -19.47 2.82 -28.37
N GLN A 495 -19.49 1.85 -27.47
CA GLN A 495 -18.60 0.65 -27.57
C GLN A 495 -19.07 -0.41 -28.56
N GLN A 496 -20.07 -0.15 -29.41
CA GLN A 496 -20.42 -1.06 -30.50
C GLN A 496 -19.52 -0.94 -31.74
N GLN A 497 -18.58 0.03 -31.79
CA GLN A 497 -17.79 0.27 -33.00
C GLN A 497 -16.26 0.31 -32.84
N GLU A 498 -15.70 0.28 -31.62
CA GLU A 498 -14.24 0.27 -31.45
C GLU A 498 -13.80 -0.78 -30.42
N GLN A 499 -13.75 -2.03 -30.84
CA GLN A 499 -12.81 -2.99 -30.27
C GLN A 499 -11.39 -2.61 -30.72
N HIS A 500 -10.87 -1.53 -30.21
CA HIS A 500 -9.43 -1.34 -30.19
C HIS A 500 -8.87 -2.22 -29.09
N ILE A 501 -8.54 -3.42 -29.48
CA ILE A 501 -7.64 -4.30 -28.76
C ILE A 501 -6.34 -3.52 -28.63
N TYR A 502 -6.11 -2.93 -27.47
CA TYR A 502 -4.77 -2.46 -27.13
C TYR A 502 -3.89 -3.70 -27.07
N ASP A 503 -3.06 -3.83 -28.08
CA ASP A 503 -2.06 -4.90 -28.15
C ASP A 503 -1.01 -4.65 -27.07
N LEU A 504 -1.27 -5.21 -25.89
CA LEU A 504 -0.40 -5.11 -24.71
C LEU A 504 1.01 -5.65 -24.99
N SER A 505 1.18 -6.49 -26.02
CA SER A 505 2.49 -7.02 -26.42
C SER A 505 3.45 -5.94 -26.94
N ARG A 506 2.93 -4.77 -27.30
CA ARG A 506 3.73 -3.63 -27.79
C ARG A 506 4.19 -2.67 -26.68
N LEU A 507 3.73 -2.87 -25.44
CA LEU A 507 4.17 -2.05 -24.32
C LEU A 507 5.53 -2.58 -23.81
N PRO A 508 6.52 -1.71 -23.57
CA PRO A 508 7.87 -2.14 -23.19
C PRO A 508 7.95 -2.95 -21.89
N TYR A 509 6.91 -2.88 -21.06
CA TYR A 509 6.82 -3.59 -19.78
C TYR A 509 6.36 -5.06 -19.88
N PHE A 510 5.83 -5.52 -21.03
CA PHE A 510 5.32 -6.88 -21.20
C PHE A 510 6.30 -7.86 -21.86
N LYS A 511 7.54 -7.44 -22.17
CA LYS A 511 8.54 -8.30 -22.80
C LYS A 511 9.09 -9.40 -21.90
N HIS A 512 8.73 -9.48 -20.64
CA HIS A 512 9.26 -10.45 -19.68
C HIS A 512 8.24 -11.44 -19.10
N VAL A 513 6.99 -11.43 -19.58
CA VAL A 513 5.94 -12.35 -19.06
C VAL A 513 5.71 -13.58 -19.96
N GLY A 514 6.52 -13.75 -20.99
CA GLY A 514 6.40 -14.87 -21.89
C GLY A 514 7.75 -15.48 -22.24
N LYS A 515 8.36 -16.21 -21.31
CA LYS A 515 9.28 -17.33 -21.56
C LYS A 515 9.45 -18.12 -20.29
#